data_578a8df66dcea2ffaba24f408074d182
#
_entry.id   578a8df66dcea2ffaba24f408074d182
#
_cell.length_a   1.000
_cell.length_b   1.000
_cell.length_c   1.000
_cell.angle_alpha   90.00
_cell.angle_beta   90.00
_cell.angle_gamma   90.00
#
_symmetry.space_group_name_H-M   'P 1'
#
loop_
_entity.id
_entity.type
_entity.pdbx_description
1 polymer ?
#
loop_
_entity_poly.entity_id
_entity_poly.type
_entity_poly.pdbx_seq_one_letter_code
_entity_poly.pdbx_strand_id
1 'polypeptide(L)'
;MSLLIERIDESNYSEFEDMVFWRQNGVQRTPTSSSPSPRETEELKNPNLFLFAAREEGVFVGWISLVYIPKLGPWKGRGHVYVDELWVEPGHRRKGLAVALMAKADELCAALDATGTRLYVNVNNPGAQSLYEKCGFTPNGDATFMEKRL
;
A
#
# COMPACT_ATOMS: atom_id res chain seq x y z
N MET A 1 9.36 -1.25 21.84
CA MET A 1 8.59 -1.51 20.61
C MET A 1 9.32 -0.90 19.43
N SER A 2 9.57 -1.67 18.42
CA SER A 2 10.33 -1.25 17.25
C SER A 2 9.43 -1.35 16.02
N LEU A 3 9.03 -0.22 15.46
CA LEU A 3 8.30 -0.14 14.20
C LEU A 3 9.26 0.36 13.12
N LEU A 4 9.35 -0.38 12.05
CA LEU A 4 10.17 -0.03 10.91
C LEU A 4 9.36 -0.23 9.63
N ILE A 5 9.32 0.78 8.77
CA ILE A 5 8.68 0.66 7.47
C ILE A 5 9.75 0.59 6.41
N GLU A 6 9.71 -0.48 5.62
CA GLU A 6 10.69 -0.77 4.59
C GLU A 6 10.02 -0.82 3.23
N ARG A 7 10.75 -0.37 2.22
CA ARG A 7 10.31 -0.61 0.86
C ARG A 7 10.60 -2.07 0.50
N ILE A 8 9.65 -2.71 -0.16
CA ILE A 8 9.85 -4.08 -0.62
C ILE A 8 10.71 -4.06 -1.88
N ASP A 9 11.74 -4.89 -1.87
CA ASP A 9 12.66 -5.12 -2.98
C ASP A 9 13.01 -6.60 -3.05
N GLU A 10 14.00 -6.97 -3.86
CA GLU A 10 14.39 -8.38 -4.01
C GLU A 10 14.89 -8.99 -2.70
N SER A 11 15.48 -8.19 -1.81
CA SER A 11 16.10 -8.68 -0.57
C SER A 11 15.09 -9.11 0.49
N ASN A 12 13.90 -8.53 0.49
CA ASN A 12 12.87 -8.82 1.49
C ASN A 12 11.56 -9.34 0.91
N TYR A 13 11.55 -9.66 -0.39
CA TYR A 13 10.35 -10.10 -1.08
C TYR A 13 9.76 -11.40 -0.51
N SER A 14 10.61 -12.34 -0.11
CA SER A 14 10.12 -13.59 0.47
C SER A 14 9.36 -13.38 1.77
N GLU A 15 9.78 -12.42 2.58
CA GLU A 15 9.07 -12.07 3.82
C GLU A 15 7.73 -11.42 3.50
N PHE A 16 7.66 -10.62 2.43
CA PHE A 16 6.39 -10.07 1.95
C PHE A 16 5.45 -11.19 1.50
N GLU A 17 5.94 -12.17 0.75
CA GLU A 17 5.13 -13.31 0.33
C GLU A 17 4.61 -14.11 1.53
N ASP A 18 5.42 -14.27 2.57
CA ASP A 18 4.99 -14.93 3.81
C ASP A 18 3.85 -14.16 4.48
N MET A 19 3.91 -12.84 4.47
CA MET A 19 2.85 -11.98 4.99
C MET A 19 1.57 -12.07 4.15
N VAL A 20 1.69 -12.15 2.83
CA VAL A 20 0.55 -12.36 1.93
C VAL A 20 -0.12 -13.70 2.23
N PHE A 21 0.68 -14.74 2.45
CA PHE A 21 0.16 -16.05 2.86
C PHE A 21 -0.64 -15.93 4.17
N TRP A 22 -0.10 -15.22 5.14
CA TRP A 22 -0.77 -14.99 6.42
C TRP A 22 -2.13 -14.32 6.23
N ARG A 23 -2.19 -13.27 5.42
CA ARG A 23 -3.45 -12.60 5.09
C ARG A 23 -4.46 -13.55 4.45
N GLN A 24 -4.02 -14.35 3.49
CA GLN A 24 -4.90 -15.24 2.74
C GLN A 24 -5.40 -16.43 3.55
N ASN A 25 -4.62 -16.89 4.50
CA ASN A 25 -4.91 -18.14 5.23
C ASN A 25 -5.24 -17.94 6.72
N GLY A 26 -5.07 -16.74 7.24
CA GLY A 26 -5.33 -16.44 8.65
C GLY A 26 -4.28 -16.98 9.61
N VAL A 27 -3.26 -17.65 9.11
CA VAL A 27 -2.15 -18.22 9.92
C VAL A 27 -0.84 -17.99 9.20
N GLN A 28 0.23 -17.84 10.00
CA GLN A 28 1.57 -17.76 9.45
C GLN A 28 2.04 -19.13 9.00
N ARG A 29 2.93 -19.15 8.02
CA ARG A 29 3.64 -20.36 7.61
C ARG A 29 5.11 -20.26 8.03
N THR A 30 5.81 -21.38 7.93
CA THR A 30 7.25 -21.39 8.12
C THR A 30 7.88 -20.41 7.10
N PRO A 31 8.77 -19.52 7.57
CA PRO A 31 9.42 -18.56 6.68
C PRO A 31 10.06 -19.23 5.47
N THR A 32 9.81 -18.64 4.29
CA THR A 32 10.40 -19.07 3.04
C THR A 32 11.59 -18.18 2.71
N SER A 33 12.45 -18.66 1.82
CA SER A 33 13.59 -17.87 1.33
C SER A 33 13.61 -17.88 -0.19
N SER A 34 12.43 -17.96 -0.80
CA SER A 34 12.31 -17.95 -2.25
C SER A 34 12.69 -16.59 -2.83
N SER A 35 13.33 -16.59 -3.98
CA SER A 35 13.60 -15.36 -4.72
C SER A 35 12.39 -14.99 -5.57
N PRO A 36 12.18 -13.70 -5.86
CA PRO A 36 11.13 -13.31 -6.77
C PRO A 36 11.34 -13.91 -8.17
N SER A 37 10.25 -14.22 -8.85
CA SER A 37 10.27 -14.66 -10.23
C SER A 37 10.80 -13.53 -11.14
N PRO A 38 11.19 -13.83 -12.39
CA PRO A 38 11.60 -12.78 -13.34
C PRO A 38 10.53 -11.71 -13.53
N ARG A 39 9.26 -12.10 -13.56
CA ARG A 39 8.13 -11.15 -13.67
C ARG A 39 8.05 -10.26 -12.43
N GLU A 40 8.10 -10.84 -11.27
CA GLU A 40 8.07 -10.08 -10.01
C GLU A 40 9.26 -9.14 -9.87
N THR A 41 10.43 -9.58 -10.33
CA THR A 41 11.62 -8.73 -10.37
C THR A 41 11.39 -7.49 -11.24
N GLU A 42 10.78 -7.67 -12.40
CA GLU A 42 10.43 -6.54 -13.27
C GLU A 42 9.41 -5.63 -12.64
N GLU A 43 8.40 -6.19 -11.97
CA GLU A 43 7.39 -5.41 -11.25
C GLU A 43 8.02 -4.59 -10.11
N LEU A 44 8.95 -5.17 -9.37
CA LEU A 44 9.68 -4.48 -8.31
C LEU A 44 10.52 -3.31 -8.82
N LYS A 45 10.93 -3.34 -10.07
CA LYS A 45 11.72 -2.27 -10.71
C LYS A 45 10.85 -1.24 -11.42
N ASN A 46 9.54 -1.44 -11.49
CA ASN A 46 8.65 -0.49 -12.17
C ASN A 46 8.67 0.84 -11.42
N PRO A 47 9.00 1.95 -12.09
CA PRO A 47 9.13 3.25 -11.43
C PRO A 47 7.81 3.83 -10.92
N ASN A 48 6.69 3.23 -11.27
CA ASN A 48 5.37 3.68 -10.84
C ASN A 48 4.75 2.82 -9.74
N LEU A 49 5.42 1.73 -9.35
CA LEU A 49 4.91 0.82 -8.33
C LEU A 49 5.76 0.92 -7.06
N PHE A 50 5.07 1.07 -5.93
CA PHE A 50 5.72 1.26 -4.63
C PHE A 50 5.02 0.39 -3.60
N LEU A 51 5.76 -0.48 -2.98
CA LEU A 51 5.24 -1.38 -1.96
C LEU A 51 6.06 -1.19 -0.69
N PHE A 52 5.38 -0.84 0.39
CA PHE A 52 6.02 -0.66 1.70
C PHE A 52 5.37 -1.59 2.71
N ALA A 53 6.18 -2.15 3.59
CA ALA A 53 5.69 -3.02 4.64
C ALA A 53 6.16 -2.53 6.00
N ALA A 54 5.33 -2.73 7.01
CA ALA A 54 5.63 -2.38 8.38
C ALA A 54 6.12 -3.62 9.12
N ARG A 55 7.31 -3.51 9.70
CA ARG A 55 7.92 -4.55 10.51
C ARG A 55 7.77 -4.19 11.97
N GLU A 56 7.17 -5.07 12.74
CA GLU A 56 7.07 -4.93 14.19
C GLU A 56 7.76 -6.13 14.83
N GLU A 57 8.74 -5.86 15.68
CA GLU A 57 9.53 -6.90 16.34
C GLU A 57 10.10 -7.94 15.37
N GLY A 58 10.60 -7.48 14.24
CA GLY A 58 11.27 -8.32 13.26
C GLY A 58 10.37 -9.00 12.25
N VAL A 59 9.06 -8.83 12.33
CA VAL A 59 8.09 -9.50 11.43
C VAL A 59 7.26 -8.48 10.69
N PHE A 60 7.03 -8.70 9.39
CA PHE A 60 6.09 -7.88 8.63
C PHE A 60 4.65 -8.16 9.07
N VAL A 61 3.94 -7.11 9.43
CA VAL A 61 2.57 -7.20 9.95
C VAL A 61 1.56 -6.32 9.20
N GLY A 62 1.99 -5.68 8.15
CA GLY A 62 1.11 -4.87 7.32
C GLY A 62 1.84 -4.31 6.11
N TRP A 63 1.08 -3.89 5.09
CA TRP A 63 1.66 -3.25 3.91
C TRP A 63 0.75 -2.21 3.29
N ILE A 64 1.34 -1.35 2.47
CA ILE A 64 0.63 -0.43 1.60
C ILE A 64 1.19 -0.57 0.20
N SER A 65 0.31 -0.70 -0.78
CA SER A 65 0.66 -0.72 -2.20
C SER A 65 0.23 0.60 -2.82
N LEU A 66 1.18 1.32 -3.40
CA LEU A 66 0.97 2.63 -3.99
C LEU A 66 1.33 2.59 -5.47
N VAL A 67 0.54 3.28 -6.26
CA VAL A 67 0.78 3.41 -7.70
C VAL A 67 0.86 4.90 -8.01
N TYR A 68 1.97 5.32 -8.64
CA TYR A 68 2.02 6.65 -9.20
C TYR A 68 1.40 6.61 -10.59
N ILE A 69 0.36 7.41 -10.80
CA ILE A 69 -0.33 7.50 -12.07
C ILE A 69 0.09 8.81 -12.72
N PRO A 70 1.03 8.76 -13.69
CA PRO A 70 1.49 9.95 -14.38
C PRO A 70 0.40 10.49 -15.31
N LYS A 71 0.51 11.76 -15.65
CA LYS A 71 -0.39 12.40 -16.57
C LYS A 71 0.36 12.96 -17.74
N LEU A 72 -0.14 12.71 -18.94
CA LEU A 72 0.50 13.14 -20.18
C LEU A 72 -0.10 14.43 -20.69
N GLY A 73 0.72 15.27 -21.28
CA GLY A 73 0.30 16.44 -22.03
C GLY A 73 0.24 17.74 -21.23
N PRO A 74 -0.33 18.80 -21.82
CA PRO A 74 -0.32 20.15 -21.24
C PRO A 74 -1.37 20.36 -20.14
N TRP A 75 -2.10 19.33 -19.79
CA TRP A 75 -3.06 19.39 -18.70
C TRP A 75 -2.29 19.65 -17.45
N LYS A 76 -2.70 20.41 -16.57
CA LYS A 76 -2.10 20.60 -15.32
C LYS A 76 -1.34 19.45 -14.74
N GLY A 77 -0.43 19.05 -15.42
CA GLY A 77 0.47 18.13 -15.57
C GLY A 77 0.92 17.18 -14.56
N ARG A 78 0.83 17.33 -13.33
CA ARG A 78 1.38 16.34 -12.41
C ARG A 78 0.40 15.21 -12.15
N GLY A 79 0.93 13.99 -12.08
CA GLY A 79 0.12 12.81 -11.76
C GLY A 79 -0.30 12.79 -10.30
N HIS A 80 -0.87 11.67 -9.90
CA HIS A 80 -1.28 11.47 -8.51
C HIS A 80 -0.87 10.09 -8.02
N VAL A 81 -0.81 9.92 -6.71
CA VAL A 81 -0.57 8.64 -6.06
C VAL A 81 -1.90 7.98 -5.77
N TYR A 82 -2.01 6.72 -6.10
CA TYR A 82 -3.20 5.91 -5.83
C TYR A 82 -2.86 4.86 -4.78
N VAL A 83 -3.69 4.78 -3.74
CA VAL A 83 -3.57 3.72 -2.75
C VAL A 83 -4.36 2.53 -3.26
N ASP A 84 -3.64 1.50 -3.72
CA ASP A 84 -4.25 0.29 -4.26
C ASP A 84 -4.67 -0.66 -3.15
N GLU A 85 -3.78 -0.89 -2.19
CA GLU A 85 -4.07 -1.75 -1.05
C GLU A 85 -3.47 -1.19 0.23
N LEU A 86 -4.18 -1.41 1.33
CA LEU A 86 -3.68 -1.17 2.67
C LEU A 86 -4.19 -2.31 3.56
N TRP A 87 -3.27 -3.01 4.19
CA TRP A 87 -3.63 -4.10 5.09
C TRP A 87 -2.74 -4.09 6.33
N VAL A 88 -3.34 -4.36 7.47
CA VAL A 88 -2.64 -4.59 8.73
C VAL A 88 -3.22 -5.85 9.34
N GLU A 89 -2.36 -6.75 9.78
CA GLU A 89 -2.77 -7.99 10.42
C GLU A 89 -3.68 -7.67 11.63
N PRO A 90 -4.82 -8.37 11.78
CA PRO A 90 -5.82 -8.01 12.80
C PRO A 90 -5.30 -7.88 14.23
N GLY A 91 -4.37 -8.73 14.64
CA GLY A 91 -3.79 -8.67 15.98
C GLY A 91 -2.87 -7.48 16.22
N HIS A 92 -2.50 -6.77 15.16
CA HIS A 92 -1.60 -5.62 15.19
C HIS A 92 -2.31 -4.31 14.85
N ARG A 93 -3.63 -4.32 14.76
CA ARG A 93 -4.44 -3.11 14.50
C ARG A 93 -4.55 -2.24 15.74
N ARG A 94 -4.96 -0.98 15.54
CA ARG A 94 -5.14 0.02 16.59
C ARG A 94 -3.85 0.42 17.30
N LYS A 95 -2.71 0.26 16.62
CA LYS A 95 -1.39 0.66 17.12
C LYS A 95 -0.78 1.78 16.28
N GLY A 96 -1.54 2.36 15.35
CA GLY A 96 -1.04 3.42 14.49
C GLY A 96 -0.27 2.92 13.26
N LEU A 97 -0.24 1.62 13.00
CA LEU A 97 0.49 1.05 11.85
C LEU A 97 -0.08 1.51 10.52
N ALA A 98 -1.41 1.52 10.40
CA ALA A 98 -2.06 1.98 9.17
C ALA A 98 -1.77 3.45 8.89
N VAL A 99 -1.80 4.29 9.92
CA VAL A 99 -1.47 5.71 9.81
C VAL A 99 -0.02 5.88 9.37
N ALA A 100 0.89 5.11 9.95
CA ALA A 100 2.30 5.16 9.58
C ALA A 100 2.53 4.71 8.13
N LEU A 101 1.83 3.68 7.68
CA LEU A 101 1.88 3.25 6.28
C LEU A 101 1.30 4.31 5.35
N MET A 102 0.19 4.93 5.72
CA MET A 102 -0.41 6.01 4.93
C MET A 102 0.52 7.22 4.81
N ALA A 103 1.34 7.49 5.82
CA ALA A 103 2.32 8.57 5.76
C ALA A 103 3.33 8.37 4.62
N LYS A 104 3.57 7.13 4.20
CA LYS A 104 4.43 6.86 3.04
C LYS A 104 3.83 7.40 1.74
N ALA A 105 2.51 7.45 1.63
CA ALA A 105 1.86 8.06 0.48
C ALA A 105 2.15 9.57 0.42
N ASP A 106 2.13 10.25 1.55
CA ASP A 106 2.45 11.68 1.62
C ASP A 106 3.91 11.93 1.25
N GLU A 107 4.82 11.13 1.77
CA GLU A 107 6.24 11.21 1.43
C GLU A 107 6.46 11.00 -0.07
N LEU A 108 5.78 10.03 -0.65
CA LEU A 108 5.89 9.73 -2.06
C LEU A 108 5.35 10.87 -2.93
N CYS A 109 4.20 11.45 -2.54
CA CYS A 109 3.66 12.62 -3.22
C CYS A 109 4.66 13.78 -3.26
N ALA A 110 5.31 14.04 -2.14
CA ALA A 110 6.33 15.09 -2.06
C ALA A 110 7.53 14.77 -2.95
N ALA A 111 7.99 13.53 -2.92
CA ALA A 111 9.15 13.10 -3.70
C ALA A 111 8.89 13.15 -5.21
N LEU A 112 7.68 12.84 -5.65
CA LEU A 112 7.31 12.79 -7.07
C LEU A 112 6.66 14.08 -7.56
N ASP A 113 6.50 15.07 -6.70
CA ASP A 113 5.78 16.31 -7.01
C ASP A 113 4.38 16.01 -7.55
N ALA A 114 3.70 15.02 -6.94
CA ALA A 114 2.36 14.62 -7.32
C ALA A 114 1.33 15.62 -6.79
N THR A 115 0.15 15.65 -7.42
CA THR A 115 -0.92 16.58 -7.03
C THR A 115 -1.62 16.17 -5.74
N GLY A 116 -1.53 14.89 -5.37
CA GLY A 116 -2.16 14.37 -4.16
C GLY A 116 -2.32 12.86 -4.22
N THR A 117 -3.02 12.33 -3.24
CA THR A 117 -3.28 10.90 -3.12
C THR A 117 -4.78 10.65 -3.26
N ARG A 118 -5.13 9.58 -3.96
CA ARG A 118 -6.50 9.14 -4.16
C ARG A 118 -6.66 7.69 -3.72
N LEU A 119 -7.85 7.36 -3.27
CA LEU A 119 -8.22 5.99 -2.94
C LEU A 119 -9.72 5.81 -3.10
N TYR A 120 -10.12 4.55 -3.17
CA TYR A 120 -11.52 4.17 -3.10
C TYR A 120 -11.75 3.42 -1.80
N VAL A 121 -12.87 3.70 -1.16
CA VAL A 121 -13.28 3.00 0.05
C VAL A 121 -14.75 2.63 -0.08
N ASN A 122 -15.09 1.41 0.34
CA ASN A 122 -16.46 0.95 0.29
C ASN A 122 -17.31 1.75 1.27
N VAL A 123 -18.47 2.22 0.83
CA VAL A 123 -19.40 2.97 1.68
C VAL A 123 -19.89 2.16 2.89
N ASN A 124 -19.79 0.85 2.81
CA ASN A 124 -20.17 -0.05 3.89
C ASN A 124 -19.02 -0.39 4.84
N ASN A 125 -17.90 0.32 4.71
CA ASN A 125 -16.73 0.14 5.58
C ASN A 125 -16.43 1.42 6.36
N PRO A 126 -17.21 1.71 7.41
CA PRO A 126 -17.04 2.96 8.18
C PRO A 126 -15.71 3.03 8.93
N GLY A 127 -15.14 1.88 9.30
CA GLY A 127 -13.84 1.84 9.95
C GLY A 127 -12.73 2.35 9.05
N ALA A 128 -12.71 1.91 7.80
CA ALA A 128 -11.74 2.39 6.81
C ALA A 128 -11.98 3.86 6.49
N GLN A 129 -13.23 4.28 6.33
CA GLN A 129 -13.56 5.69 6.10
C GLN A 129 -13.02 6.58 7.21
N SER A 130 -13.23 6.19 8.48
CA SER A 130 -12.71 6.94 9.62
C SER A 130 -11.19 7.03 9.63
N LEU A 131 -10.52 5.94 9.28
CA LEU A 131 -9.06 5.93 9.15
C LEU A 131 -8.59 6.95 8.12
N TYR A 132 -9.19 6.93 6.94
CA TYR A 132 -8.78 7.82 5.85
C TYR A 132 -9.09 9.28 6.17
N GLU A 133 -10.22 9.57 6.78
CA GLU A 133 -10.54 10.92 7.25
C GLU A 133 -9.50 11.41 8.27
N LYS A 134 -9.09 10.55 9.17
CA LYS A 134 -8.04 10.86 10.15
C LYS A 134 -6.70 11.16 9.47
N CYS A 135 -6.45 10.56 8.30
CA CYS A 135 -5.26 10.83 7.50
C CYS A 135 -5.41 12.05 6.57
N GLY A 136 -6.51 12.77 6.65
CA GLY A 136 -6.72 14.00 5.88
C GLY A 136 -7.48 13.81 4.58
N PHE A 137 -8.01 12.63 4.31
CA PHE A 137 -8.83 12.40 3.11
C PHE A 137 -10.25 12.91 3.31
N THR A 138 -10.82 13.45 2.27
CA THR A 138 -12.21 13.90 2.24
C THR A 138 -12.92 13.30 1.02
N PRO A 139 -14.21 12.98 1.13
CA PRO A 139 -14.97 12.53 -0.03
C PRO A 139 -14.96 13.61 -1.11
N ASN A 140 -14.79 13.20 -2.35
CA ASN A 140 -14.78 14.10 -3.48
C ASN A 140 -15.81 13.64 -4.53
N GLY A 141 -17.08 13.97 -4.27
CA GLY A 141 -18.20 13.59 -5.10
C GLY A 141 -18.60 12.11 -4.94
N ASP A 142 -19.54 11.72 -5.76
CA ASP A 142 -20.04 10.35 -5.83
C ASP A 142 -19.54 9.69 -7.10
N ALA A 143 -19.05 8.47 -6.98
CA ALA A 143 -18.54 7.71 -8.11
C ALA A 143 -19.03 6.26 -8.01
N THR A 144 -19.33 5.67 -9.17
CA THR A 144 -19.62 4.25 -9.26
C THR A 144 -18.38 3.54 -9.76
N PHE A 145 -17.92 2.55 -8.98
CA PHE A 145 -16.86 1.68 -9.45
C PHE A 145 -17.40 0.77 -10.54
N MET A 146 -16.76 0.77 -11.70
CA MET A 146 -17.17 -0.05 -12.83
C MET A 146 -15.99 -0.86 -13.31
N GLU A 147 -16.22 -2.13 -13.62
CA GLU A 147 -15.19 -2.99 -14.19
C GLU A 147 -15.75 -3.88 -15.28
N LYS A 148 -14.89 -4.28 -16.19
CA LYS A 148 -15.18 -5.24 -17.23
C LYS A 148 -14.14 -6.34 -17.13
N ARG A 149 -14.59 -7.54 -16.89
CA ARG A 149 -13.69 -8.71 -16.84
C ARG A 149 -13.58 -9.31 -18.24
N LEU A 150 -12.36 -9.68 -18.61
CA LEU A 150 -12.06 -10.26 -19.90
C LEU A 150 -11.84 -11.77 -19.81
#